data_7512756dfa1b5b995e0edc76cca85f99
#
_entry.id   7512756dfa1b5b995e0edc76cca85f99
#
_cell.length_a   1.000
_cell.length_b   1.000
_cell.length_c   1.000
_cell.angle_alpha   90.00
_cell.angle_beta   90.00
_cell.angle_gamma   90.00
#
_symmetry.space_group_name_H-M   'P 1'
#
loop_
_entity.id
_entity.type
_entity.pdbx_description
1 polymer ?
#
loop_
_entity_poly.entity_id
_entity_poly.type
_entity_poly.pdbx_seq_one_letter_code
_entity_poly.pdbx_strand_id
1 'polypeptide(L)'
;MTKKVFGFAGFSGSGKTTLIEQLIPRFVKAGLRVSLIKHAHHAFDIDKPGKDSFRHREAGASEVLVTSDTRWVLMHELRGEREHTLEEQIERFSPCDLVLVEGFKRAAIPKLEVHRPSCGQPLLSAADANIVAIAADARVDTGLPVLDLNNPDEIAQFIIRHQNLTRAPK
;
A
#
# COMPACT_ATOMS: atom_id res chain seq x y z
N MET A 1 14.02 8.39 -12.21
CA MET A 1 14.22 8.02 -10.79
C MET A 1 13.45 6.73 -10.55
N THR A 2 14.09 5.72 -9.99
CA THR A 2 13.45 4.45 -9.62
C THR A 2 12.49 4.70 -8.46
N LYS A 3 11.22 4.36 -8.61
CA LYS A 3 10.22 4.45 -7.54
C LYS A 3 10.64 3.56 -6.37
N LYS A 4 10.69 4.08 -5.15
CA LYS A 4 10.89 3.26 -3.95
C LYS A 4 9.59 2.59 -3.58
N VAL A 5 9.66 1.33 -3.15
CA VAL A 5 8.47 0.51 -2.83
C VAL A 5 8.57 0.00 -1.41
N PHE A 6 7.50 0.14 -0.64
CA PHE A 6 7.45 -0.32 0.75
C PHE A 6 6.07 -0.92 1.08
N GLY A 7 6.07 -2.15 1.60
CA GLY A 7 4.87 -2.92 1.87
C GLY A 7 4.44 -2.88 3.34
N PHE A 8 3.16 -3.22 3.55
CA PHE A 8 2.57 -3.43 4.87
C PHE A 8 1.98 -4.84 4.95
N ALA A 9 2.49 -5.63 5.87
CA ALA A 9 2.02 -6.97 6.18
C ALA A 9 1.23 -6.97 7.50
N GLY A 10 0.42 -7.99 7.72
CA GLY A 10 -0.36 -8.15 8.95
C GLY A 10 -1.70 -8.83 8.65
N PHE A 11 -2.30 -9.44 9.66
CA PHE A 11 -3.59 -10.07 9.56
C PHE A 11 -4.73 -9.06 9.37
N SER A 12 -5.90 -9.53 8.95
CA SER A 12 -7.09 -8.68 8.88
C SER A 12 -7.38 -8.10 10.27
N GLY A 13 -7.77 -6.83 10.32
CA GLY A 13 -8.05 -6.15 11.59
C GLY A 13 -6.82 -5.66 12.37
N SER A 14 -5.58 -5.91 11.92
CA SER A 14 -4.38 -5.44 12.63
C SER A 14 -4.19 -3.91 12.62
N GLY A 15 -4.92 -3.18 11.78
CA GLY A 15 -4.85 -1.72 11.70
C GLY A 15 -3.95 -1.18 10.57
N LYS A 16 -3.58 -2.00 9.56
CA LYS A 16 -2.77 -1.57 8.41
C LYS A 16 -3.32 -0.34 7.71
N THR A 17 -4.58 -0.38 7.32
CA THR A 17 -5.23 0.73 6.61
C THR A 17 -5.21 2.01 7.44
N THR A 18 -5.56 1.92 8.73
CA THR A 18 -5.52 3.06 9.66
C THR A 18 -4.11 3.65 9.81
N LEU A 19 -3.10 2.78 9.89
CA LEU A 19 -1.70 3.24 9.94
C LEU A 19 -1.31 3.94 8.64
N ILE A 20 -1.60 3.35 7.48
CA ILE A 20 -1.29 3.92 6.17
C ILE A 20 -1.93 5.30 5.99
N GLU A 21 -3.19 5.45 6.38
CA GLU A 21 -3.91 6.74 6.38
C GLU A 21 -3.21 7.81 7.21
N GLN A 22 -2.56 7.43 8.30
CA GLN A 22 -1.79 8.34 9.15
C GLN A 22 -0.39 8.62 8.58
N LEU A 23 0.22 7.68 7.87
CA LEU A 23 1.55 7.82 7.30
C LEU A 23 1.56 8.69 6.04
N ILE A 24 0.58 8.58 5.17
CA ILE A 24 0.50 9.34 3.91
C ILE A 24 0.69 10.85 4.13
N PRO A 25 -0.06 11.52 5.02
CA PRO A 25 0.13 12.97 5.23
C PRO A 25 1.52 13.33 5.78
N ARG A 26 2.17 12.43 6.52
CA ARG A 26 3.54 12.62 7.02
C ARG A 26 4.57 12.59 5.89
N PHE A 27 4.46 11.66 4.97
CA PHE A 27 5.30 11.60 3.78
C PHE A 27 5.07 12.81 2.88
N VAL A 28 3.82 13.21 2.68
CA VAL A 28 3.48 14.42 1.90
C VAL A 28 4.06 15.68 2.55
N LYS A 29 3.97 15.81 3.89
CA LYS A 29 4.59 16.91 4.64
C LYS A 29 6.12 16.90 4.51
N ALA A 30 6.74 15.73 4.39
CA ALA A 30 8.18 15.59 4.11
C ALA A 30 8.52 15.91 2.63
N GLY A 31 7.55 16.33 1.81
CA GLY A 31 7.73 16.73 0.42
C GLY A 31 7.77 15.56 -0.56
N LEU A 32 7.39 14.36 -0.16
CA LEU A 32 7.37 13.18 -1.01
C LEU A 32 6.05 13.07 -1.78
N ARG A 33 6.14 12.65 -3.05
CA ARG A 33 4.99 12.18 -3.82
C ARG A 33 4.78 10.71 -3.55
N VAL A 34 3.62 10.38 -2.98
CA VAL A 34 3.26 9.03 -2.56
C VAL A 34 2.16 8.47 -3.44
N SER A 35 2.33 7.24 -3.89
CA SER A 35 1.30 6.43 -4.54
C SER A 35 1.00 5.20 -3.67
N LEU A 36 -0.18 4.61 -3.82
CA LEU A 36 -0.59 3.45 -3.03
C LEU A 36 -1.20 2.39 -3.94
N ILE A 37 -0.77 1.14 -3.75
CA ILE A 37 -1.45 -0.04 -4.27
C ILE A 37 -2.13 -0.73 -3.10
N LYS A 38 -3.43 -1.02 -3.26
CA LYS A 38 -4.17 -1.88 -2.36
C LYS A 38 -4.67 -3.10 -3.12
N HIS A 39 -4.14 -4.27 -2.77
CA HIS A 39 -4.63 -5.53 -3.31
C HIS A 39 -5.89 -5.98 -2.54
N ALA A 40 -7.01 -6.04 -3.23
CA ALA A 40 -8.26 -6.52 -2.68
C ALA A 40 -8.33 -8.06 -2.80
N HIS A 41 -8.75 -8.74 -1.73
CA HIS A 41 -8.91 -10.20 -1.72
C HIS A 41 -10.24 -10.68 -2.31
N HIS A 42 -11.16 -9.76 -2.56
CA HIS A 42 -12.48 -10.01 -3.12
C HIS A 42 -12.75 -9.04 -4.25
N ALA A 43 -13.73 -9.36 -5.09
CA ALA A 43 -14.20 -8.43 -6.11
C ALA A 43 -14.54 -7.08 -5.47
N PHE A 44 -14.07 -6.00 -6.07
CA PHE A 44 -14.37 -4.64 -5.64
C PHE A 44 -14.94 -3.86 -6.83
N ASP A 45 -15.77 -2.89 -6.54
CA ASP A 45 -16.24 -1.94 -7.53
C ASP A 45 -16.12 -0.52 -6.96
N ILE A 46 -15.52 0.38 -7.74
CA ILE A 46 -15.43 1.82 -7.44
C ILE A 46 -16.48 2.61 -8.19
N ASP A 47 -17.20 1.96 -9.10
CA ASP A 47 -18.27 2.53 -9.91
C ASP A 47 -19.62 2.36 -9.20
N LYS A 48 -20.63 3.10 -9.67
CA LYS A 48 -21.97 3.04 -9.11
C LYS A 48 -22.95 2.44 -10.12
N PRO A 49 -23.70 1.38 -9.76
CA PRO A 49 -24.74 0.83 -10.60
C PRO A 49 -25.69 1.92 -11.15
N GLY A 50 -25.98 1.84 -12.44
CA GLY A 50 -26.85 2.78 -13.14
C GLY A 50 -26.18 4.05 -13.67
N LYS A 51 -24.93 4.33 -13.36
CA LYS A 51 -24.16 5.41 -14.00
C LYS A 51 -23.69 5.01 -15.38
N ASP A 52 -23.39 5.99 -16.24
CA ASP A 52 -22.99 5.73 -17.62
C ASP A 52 -21.72 4.90 -17.73
N SER A 53 -20.72 5.17 -16.90
CA SER A 53 -19.48 4.39 -16.82
C SER A 53 -19.77 2.91 -16.49
N PHE A 54 -20.61 2.64 -15.50
CA PHE A 54 -21.05 1.28 -15.16
C PHE A 54 -21.73 0.60 -16.34
N ARG A 55 -22.67 1.30 -17.01
CA ARG A 55 -23.38 0.75 -18.17
C ARG A 55 -22.46 0.43 -19.34
N HIS A 56 -21.43 1.25 -19.56
CA HIS A 56 -20.41 0.97 -20.61
C HIS A 56 -19.60 -0.28 -20.30
N ARG A 57 -19.20 -0.50 -19.04
CA ARG A 57 -18.51 -1.73 -18.62
C ARG A 57 -19.39 -2.97 -18.81
N GLU A 58 -20.65 -2.90 -18.35
CA GLU A 58 -21.62 -3.99 -18.51
C GLU A 58 -21.92 -4.28 -19.99
N ALA A 59 -21.89 -3.27 -20.85
CA ALA A 59 -22.05 -3.42 -22.29
C ALA A 59 -20.84 -4.09 -22.98
N GLY A 60 -19.72 -4.29 -22.26
CA GLY A 60 -18.57 -5.03 -22.76
C GLY A 60 -17.30 -4.22 -23.00
N ALA A 61 -17.24 -2.95 -22.63
CA ALA A 61 -16.00 -2.18 -22.76
C ALA A 61 -14.90 -2.81 -21.88
N SER A 62 -13.71 -3.05 -22.46
CA SER A 62 -12.54 -3.57 -21.75
C SER A 62 -11.96 -2.52 -20.80
N GLU A 63 -12.02 -1.25 -21.20
CA GLU A 63 -11.55 -0.13 -20.42
C GLU A 63 -12.55 1.02 -20.49
N VAL A 64 -12.74 1.70 -19.36
CA VAL A 64 -13.52 2.94 -19.29
C VAL A 64 -12.70 4.00 -18.56
N LEU A 65 -12.36 5.08 -19.28
CA LEU A 65 -11.71 6.25 -18.72
C LEU A 65 -12.78 7.29 -18.37
N VAL A 66 -12.92 7.58 -17.08
CA VAL A 66 -13.74 8.68 -16.60
C VAL A 66 -12.83 9.85 -16.23
N THR A 67 -13.07 11.02 -16.77
CA THR A 67 -12.21 12.20 -16.59
C THR A 67 -13.00 13.46 -16.30
N SER A 68 -12.40 14.35 -15.49
CA SER A 68 -12.86 15.71 -15.23
C SER A 68 -11.64 16.65 -15.18
N ASP A 69 -11.86 17.91 -14.89
CA ASP A 69 -10.80 18.92 -14.69
C ASP A 69 -9.92 18.69 -13.45
N THR A 70 -10.40 17.89 -12.48
CA THR A 70 -9.74 17.68 -11.19
C THR A 70 -9.27 16.25 -10.96
N ARG A 71 -9.77 15.28 -11.76
CA ARG A 71 -9.55 13.86 -11.49
C ARG A 71 -9.83 13.02 -12.74
N TRP A 72 -9.13 11.91 -12.85
CA TRP A 72 -9.46 10.84 -13.78
C TRP A 72 -9.28 9.47 -13.14
N VAL A 73 -9.98 8.47 -13.68
CA VAL A 73 -9.85 7.07 -13.31
C VAL A 73 -9.96 6.21 -14.56
N LEU A 74 -9.06 5.26 -14.72
CA LEU A 74 -9.15 4.21 -15.72
C LEU A 74 -9.57 2.92 -15.03
N MET A 75 -10.70 2.38 -15.40
CA MET A 75 -11.18 1.05 -15.00
C MET A 75 -10.84 0.07 -16.12
N HIS A 76 -10.10 -0.97 -15.79
CA HIS A 76 -9.71 -2.05 -16.69
C HIS A 76 -10.33 -3.35 -16.20
N GLU A 77 -11.13 -3.98 -17.06
CA GLU A 77 -11.79 -5.25 -16.79
C GLU A 77 -10.93 -6.39 -17.34
N LEU A 78 -10.36 -7.23 -16.48
CA LEU A 78 -9.46 -8.31 -16.88
C LEU A 78 -10.13 -9.36 -17.78
N ARG A 79 -11.44 -9.60 -17.64
CA ARG A 79 -12.25 -10.50 -18.49
C ARG A 79 -11.59 -11.85 -18.80
N GLY A 80 -10.90 -12.42 -17.82
CA GLY A 80 -10.17 -13.70 -17.94
C GLY A 80 -8.69 -13.55 -18.27
N GLU A 81 -8.17 -12.34 -18.45
CA GLU A 81 -6.74 -12.09 -18.46
C GLU A 81 -6.13 -12.37 -17.08
N ARG A 82 -4.82 -12.65 -17.05
CA ARG A 82 -4.12 -12.83 -15.79
C ARG A 82 -4.10 -11.53 -14.97
N GLU A 83 -4.06 -11.65 -13.67
CA GLU A 83 -3.76 -10.52 -12.81
C GLU A 83 -2.37 -9.96 -13.12
N HIS A 84 -2.24 -8.62 -13.13
CA HIS A 84 -0.95 -7.96 -13.29
C HIS A 84 -0.06 -8.18 -12.07
N THR A 85 1.25 -8.36 -12.32
CA THR A 85 2.24 -8.45 -11.25
C THR A 85 2.35 -7.10 -10.51
N LEU A 86 2.94 -7.12 -9.32
CA LEU A 86 3.17 -5.89 -8.57
C LEU A 86 4.03 -4.88 -9.36
N GLU A 87 5.04 -5.36 -10.07
CA GLU A 87 5.93 -4.55 -10.89
C GLU A 87 5.16 -3.87 -12.04
N GLU A 88 4.33 -4.62 -12.76
CA GLU A 88 3.48 -4.08 -13.83
C GLU A 88 2.49 -3.03 -13.31
N GLN A 89 1.97 -3.21 -12.10
CA GLN A 89 1.09 -2.23 -11.46
C GLN A 89 1.84 -0.97 -11.04
N ILE A 90 3.06 -1.11 -10.51
CA ILE A 90 3.92 0.02 -10.15
C ILE A 90 4.27 0.87 -11.38
N GLU A 91 4.50 0.25 -12.52
CA GLU A 91 4.83 0.97 -13.77
C GLU A 91 3.70 1.89 -14.24
N ARG A 92 2.44 1.56 -13.94
CA ARG A 92 1.27 2.37 -14.30
C ARG A 92 1.19 3.72 -13.57
N PHE A 93 1.89 3.87 -12.44
CA PHE A 93 1.90 5.15 -11.74
C PHE A 93 2.73 6.21 -12.44
N SER A 94 2.24 7.42 -12.43
CA SER A 94 3.04 8.62 -12.72
C SER A 94 4.30 8.68 -11.83
N PRO A 95 5.33 9.45 -12.21
CA PRO A 95 6.53 9.60 -11.38
C PRO A 95 6.18 9.98 -9.94
N CYS A 96 6.61 9.16 -8.97
CA CYS A 96 6.45 9.36 -7.54
C CYS A 96 7.73 8.94 -6.81
N ASP A 97 7.87 9.36 -5.54
CA ASP A 97 9.05 9.07 -4.73
C ASP A 97 8.91 7.75 -3.97
N LEU A 98 7.68 7.43 -3.53
CA LEU A 98 7.36 6.25 -2.74
C LEU A 98 6.05 5.62 -3.18
N VAL A 99 6.07 4.31 -3.40
CA VAL A 99 4.88 3.49 -3.59
C VAL A 99 4.66 2.66 -2.32
N LEU A 100 3.55 2.89 -1.65
CA LEU A 100 3.09 2.05 -0.54
C LEU A 100 2.29 0.88 -1.10
N VAL A 101 2.43 -0.29 -0.48
CA VAL A 101 1.75 -1.51 -0.92
C VAL A 101 1.01 -2.13 0.26
N GLU A 102 -0.31 -2.16 0.20
CA GLU A 102 -1.16 -2.91 1.12
C GLU A 102 -1.65 -4.19 0.43
N GLY A 103 -1.36 -5.33 1.00
CA GLY A 103 -1.57 -6.64 0.37
C GLY A 103 -0.29 -7.21 -0.19
N PHE A 104 -0.37 -7.98 -1.29
CA PHE A 104 0.80 -8.61 -1.93
C PHE A 104 1.74 -9.31 -0.92
N LYS A 105 1.18 -10.14 -0.03
CA LYS A 105 1.88 -10.76 1.10
C LYS A 105 3.17 -11.48 0.70
N ARG A 106 3.22 -12.02 -0.52
CA ARG A 106 4.37 -12.82 -1.04
C ARG A 106 5.36 -12.00 -1.86
N ALA A 107 5.11 -10.70 -2.10
CA ALA A 107 6.03 -9.88 -2.87
C ALA A 107 7.38 -9.73 -2.14
N ALA A 108 8.48 -9.82 -2.89
CA ALA A 108 9.83 -9.68 -2.38
C ALA A 108 10.24 -8.20 -2.26
N ILE A 109 9.47 -7.42 -1.51
CA ILE A 109 9.69 -6.01 -1.20
C ILE A 109 9.88 -5.82 0.30
N PRO A 110 10.64 -4.81 0.77
CA PRO A 110 10.72 -4.51 2.20
C PRO A 110 9.34 -4.16 2.75
N LYS A 111 9.01 -4.75 3.91
CA LYS A 111 7.68 -4.62 4.55
C LYS A 111 7.79 -4.28 6.03
N LEU A 112 6.83 -3.51 6.51
CA LEU A 112 6.51 -3.36 7.93
C LEU A 112 5.39 -4.34 8.28
N GLU A 113 5.58 -5.17 9.29
CA GLU A 113 4.50 -5.95 9.86
C GLU A 113 3.72 -5.10 10.87
N VAL A 114 2.40 -5.00 10.69
CA VAL A 114 1.49 -4.39 11.67
C VAL A 114 0.90 -5.51 12.51
N HIS A 115 1.30 -5.55 13.78
CA HIS A 115 0.97 -6.62 14.69
C HIS A 115 0.29 -6.10 15.96
N ARG A 116 -0.79 -6.78 16.37
CA ARG A 116 -1.45 -6.58 17.64
C ARG A 116 -1.45 -7.90 18.41
N PRO A 117 -0.64 -8.04 19.47
CA PRO A 117 -0.61 -9.26 20.28
C PRO A 117 -1.98 -9.66 20.80
N SER A 118 -2.86 -8.70 21.10
CA SER A 118 -4.24 -8.95 21.55
C SER A 118 -5.09 -9.72 20.52
N CYS A 119 -4.73 -9.74 19.25
CA CYS A 119 -5.43 -10.50 18.21
C CYS A 119 -5.05 -12.00 18.21
N GLY A 120 -4.09 -12.44 19.02
CA GLY A 120 -3.68 -13.84 19.15
C GLY A 120 -3.06 -14.46 17.90
N GLN A 121 -2.65 -13.64 16.92
CA GLN A 121 -2.06 -14.12 15.67
C GLN A 121 -0.54 -14.23 15.80
N PRO A 122 0.12 -15.20 15.12
CA PRO A 122 1.57 -15.30 15.11
C PRO A 122 2.21 -14.16 14.32
N LEU A 123 3.51 -13.91 14.54
CA LEU A 123 4.29 -13.01 13.72
C LEU A 123 4.49 -13.58 12.30
N LEU A 124 4.23 -12.76 11.30
CA LEU A 124 4.50 -13.08 9.90
C LEU A 124 6.00 -13.04 9.59
N SER A 125 6.74 -12.21 10.31
CA SER A 125 8.19 -12.06 10.16
C SER A 125 8.98 -13.35 10.39
N ALA A 126 8.40 -14.31 11.12
CA ALA A 126 9.00 -15.63 11.29
C ALA A 126 9.10 -16.44 9.96
N ALA A 127 8.25 -16.13 8.99
CA ALA A 127 8.16 -16.82 7.69
C ALA A 127 8.45 -15.92 6.48
N ASP A 128 8.69 -14.61 6.68
CA ASP A 128 8.91 -13.65 5.61
C ASP A 128 10.13 -12.76 5.92
N ALA A 129 11.27 -13.11 5.34
CA ALA A 129 12.53 -12.37 5.49
C ALA A 129 12.50 -10.94 4.91
N ASN A 130 11.47 -10.57 4.14
CA ASN A 130 11.30 -9.21 3.64
C ASN A 130 10.64 -8.28 4.67
N ILE A 131 10.17 -8.79 5.81
CA ILE A 131 9.72 -7.94 6.92
C ILE A 131 10.96 -7.39 7.63
N VAL A 132 11.12 -6.07 7.59
CA VAL A 132 12.30 -5.34 8.07
C VAL A 132 12.08 -4.69 9.43
N ALA A 133 10.85 -4.57 9.88
CA ALA A 133 10.45 -4.07 11.19
C ALA A 133 9.01 -4.49 11.53
N ILE A 134 8.65 -4.37 12.80
CA ILE A 134 7.30 -4.64 13.30
C ILE A 134 6.77 -3.36 13.95
N ALA A 135 5.55 -2.95 13.62
CA ALA A 135 4.81 -1.94 14.37
C ALA A 135 3.80 -2.66 15.27
N ALA A 136 3.93 -2.49 16.58
CA ALA A 136 3.08 -3.16 17.56
C ALA A 136 2.59 -2.20 18.64
N ASP A 137 1.43 -2.49 19.24
CA ASP A 137 0.85 -1.73 20.36
C ASP A 137 1.19 -2.32 21.74
N ALA A 138 1.98 -3.38 21.77
CA ALA A 138 2.49 -4.02 22.99
C ALA A 138 3.84 -4.68 22.70
N ARG A 139 4.53 -5.12 23.76
CA ARG A 139 5.84 -5.78 23.65
C ARG A 139 5.74 -7.04 22.80
N VAL A 140 6.70 -7.17 21.88
CA VAL A 140 6.87 -8.32 21.00
C VAL A 140 8.28 -8.85 21.14
N ASP A 141 8.42 -10.18 21.29
CA ASP A 141 9.72 -10.84 21.32
C ASP A 141 10.15 -11.21 19.90
N THR A 142 11.16 -10.49 19.40
CA THR A 142 11.66 -10.63 18.03
C THR A 142 13.06 -10.06 17.91
N GLY A 143 13.83 -10.53 16.91
CA GLY A 143 15.13 -9.95 16.56
C GLY A 143 15.04 -8.72 15.65
N LEU A 144 13.85 -8.32 15.21
CA LEU A 144 13.64 -7.16 14.34
C LEU A 144 13.40 -5.88 15.15
N PRO A 145 13.65 -4.68 14.58
CA PRO A 145 13.20 -3.42 15.17
C PRO A 145 11.70 -3.43 15.43
N VAL A 146 11.30 -3.06 16.65
CA VAL A 146 9.90 -2.91 17.05
C VAL A 146 9.63 -1.42 17.24
N LEU A 147 8.62 -0.92 16.51
CA LEU A 147 8.16 0.48 16.55
C LEU A 147 6.80 0.54 17.26
N ASP A 148 6.55 1.63 17.97
CA ASP A 148 5.24 1.84 18.57
C ASP A 148 4.18 2.11 17.48
N LEU A 149 3.19 1.22 17.38
CA LEU A 149 2.07 1.34 16.43
C LEU A 149 1.28 2.65 16.64
N ASN A 150 1.30 3.21 17.85
CA ASN A 150 0.63 4.45 18.18
C ASN A 150 1.50 5.70 17.92
N ASN A 151 2.73 5.51 17.43
CA ASN A 151 3.65 6.59 17.04
C ASN A 151 3.91 6.60 15.52
N PRO A 152 2.97 7.05 14.70
CA PRO A 152 3.13 7.06 13.24
C PRO A 152 4.24 8.02 12.76
N ASP A 153 4.69 8.96 13.57
CA ASP A 153 5.83 9.84 13.23
C ASP A 153 7.15 9.05 13.24
N GLU A 154 7.37 8.21 14.24
CA GLU A 154 8.50 7.30 14.31
C GLU A 154 8.52 6.31 13.14
N ILE A 155 7.36 5.72 12.84
CA ILE A 155 7.19 4.76 11.74
C ILE A 155 7.49 5.45 10.40
N ALA A 156 6.97 6.66 10.17
CA ALA A 156 7.25 7.41 8.95
C ALA A 156 8.75 7.69 8.79
N GLN A 157 9.42 8.13 9.85
CA GLN A 157 10.86 8.38 9.83
C GLN A 157 11.67 7.09 9.60
N PHE A 158 11.25 5.96 10.19
CA PHE A 158 11.88 4.68 9.93
C PHE A 158 11.82 4.33 8.43
N ILE A 159 10.64 4.43 7.80
CA ILE A 159 10.45 4.14 6.38
C ILE A 159 11.28 5.07 5.50
N ILE A 160 11.29 6.38 5.80
CA ILE A 160 12.11 7.38 5.08
C ILE A 160 13.58 7.01 5.12
N ARG A 161 14.13 6.69 6.31
CA ARG A 161 15.53 6.28 6.46
C ARG A 161 15.83 4.97 5.76
N HIS A 162 14.98 3.95 5.95
CA HIS A 162 15.15 2.61 5.36
C HIS A 162 15.19 2.67 3.84
N GLN A 163 14.34 3.51 3.23
CA GLN A 163 14.24 3.67 1.78
C GLN A 163 15.24 4.70 1.22
N ASN A 164 16.06 5.33 2.07
CA ASN A 164 16.95 6.43 1.68
C ASN A 164 16.20 7.53 0.91
N LEU A 165 15.03 7.91 1.41
CA LEU A 165 14.20 8.97 0.85
C LEU A 165 14.66 10.33 1.38
N THR A 166 15.81 10.79 0.92
CA THR A 166 16.27 12.16 1.19
C THR A 166 15.91 13.04 0.02
N ARG A 167 15.01 14.00 0.22
CA ARG A 167 14.87 15.08 -0.75
C ARG A 167 15.93 16.13 -0.43
N ALA A 168 16.73 16.52 -1.42
CA ALA A 168 17.54 17.71 -1.29
C ALA A 168 16.60 18.89 -0.97
N PRO A 169 16.93 19.78 -0.03
CA PRO A 169 16.15 20.99 0.20
C PRO A 169 16.04 21.76 -1.12
N LYS A 170 14.81 22.23 -1.41
CA LYS A 170 14.55 23.12 -2.55
C LYS A 170 15.23 24.46 -2.33
#